data_be44a59565a09c9718249d4a31f8623c
#
_entry.id   be44a59565a09c9718249d4a31f8623c
#
_cell.length_a   1.000
_cell.length_b   1.000
_cell.length_c   1.000
_cell.angle_alpha   90.00
_cell.angle_beta   90.00
_cell.angle_gamma   90.00
#
_symmetry.space_group_name_H-M   'P 1'
#
loop_
_entity.id
_entity.type
_entity.pdbx_description
1 polymer ?
#
loop_
_entity_poly.entity_id
_entity_poly.type
_entity_poly.pdbx_seq_one_letter_code
_entity_poly.pdbx_strand_id
1 'polypeptide(L)'
;MRRQHNEPRTLLVGIDPDTKASGWACIDLSDRTVHLETLPFMDILALLTEWRREVDDHYLDEAYSYRFVVEDIWRVAHNWHVSPRDNRLTISKKGYHIGRCSMVGQLIYEAIGAHFFPRIAQPPLRKVWRGTDGKISHSELLELCEKHDLILPISKQKQTNQEERDALLLALHNISTPIKLFDQ
;
A
#
# COMPACT_ATOMS: atom_id res chain seq x y z
N MET A 1 12.50 -37.18 -14.27
CA MET A 1 12.65 -35.69 -14.25
C MET A 1 11.86 -35.18 -13.07
N ARG A 2 12.52 -34.64 -12.03
CA ARG A 2 11.84 -33.95 -10.91
C ARG A 2 11.36 -32.58 -11.46
N ARG A 3 10.05 -32.34 -11.48
CA ARG A 3 9.51 -30.97 -11.67
C ARG A 3 10.11 -30.11 -10.56
N GLN A 4 10.89 -29.11 -10.92
CA GLN A 4 11.22 -28.02 -10.00
C GLN A 4 9.87 -27.35 -9.68
N HIS A 5 9.38 -27.52 -8.46
CA HIS A 5 8.31 -26.67 -7.94
C HIS A 5 8.91 -25.28 -7.83
N ASN A 6 8.59 -24.42 -8.78
CA ASN A 6 8.84 -22.99 -8.61
C ASN A 6 8.00 -22.55 -7.42
N GLU A 7 8.65 -21.92 -6.42
CA GLU A 7 7.91 -21.31 -5.32
C GLU A 7 6.98 -20.23 -5.90
N PRO A 8 5.74 -20.11 -5.37
CA PRO A 8 4.80 -19.11 -5.88
C PRO A 8 5.40 -17.71 -5.75
N ARG A 9 5.31 -16.89 -6.81
CA ARG A 9 5.73 -15.48 -6.78
C ARG A 9 4.89 -14.74 -5.74
N THR A 10 5.54 -14.02 -4.85
CA THR A 10 4.83 -13.25 -3.81
C THR A 10 4.83 -11.78 -4.17
N LEU A 11 3.64 -11.22 -4.35
CA LEU A 11 3.40 -9.79 -4.55
C LEU A 11 2.98 -9.15 -3.24
N LEU A 12 3.78 -8.19 -2.76
CA LEU A 12 3.48 -7.39 -1.57
C LEU A 12 2.98 -6.02 -2.00
N VAL A 13 1.75 -5.69 -1.61
CA VAL A 13 1.07 -4.47 -2.01
C VAL A 13 0.88 -3.55 -0.83
N GLY A 14 1.41 -2.32 -0.90
CA GLY A 14 1.12 -1.23 0.02
C GLY A 14 0.08 -0.28 -0.58
N ILE A 15 -0.87 0.16 0.23
CA ILE A 15 -1.93 1.07 -0.17
C ILE A 15 -2.04 2.22 0.82
N ASP A 16 -1.86 3.45 0.33
CA ASP A 16 -2.11 4.71 1.06
C ASP A 16 -3.45 5.29 0.59
N PRO A 17 -4.53 5.16 1.40
CA PRO A 17 -5.87 5.51 0.97
C PRO A 17 -6.09 7.01 0.81
N ASP A 18 -6.59 7.44 -0.34
CA ASP A 18 -7.06 8.82 -0.58
C ASP A 18 -8.41 8.83 -1.32
N THR A 19 -9.14 9.94 -1.16
CA THR A 19 -10.50 10.10 -1.70
C THR A 19 -10.57 10.27 -3.21
N LYS A 20 -9.48 10.66 -3.85
CA LYS A 20 -9.40 10.84 -5.30
C LYS A 20 -8.73 9.65 -5.97
N ALA A 21 -7.52 9.36 -5.54
CA ALA A 21 -6.75 8.23 -6.02
C ALA A 21 -5.75 7.82 -4.92
N SER A 22 -5.84 6.60 -4.47
CA SER A 22 -4.99 6.03 -3.43
C SER A 22 -3.61 5.72 -3.99
N GLY A 23 -2.56 5.91 -3.17
CA GLY A 23 -1.23 5.41 -3.50
C GLY A 23 -1.24 3.89 -3.55
N TRP A 24 -0.59 3.35 -4.56
CA TRP A 24 -0.45 1.92 -4.81
C TRP A 24 1.00 1.56 -5.09
N ALA A 25 1.55 0.64 -4.32
CA ALA A 25 2.89 0.12 -4.52
C ALA A 25 2.85 -1.41 -4.49
N CYS A 26 3.27 -2.06 -5.56
CA CYS A 26 3.37 -3.51 -5.63
C CYS A 26 4.84 -3.91 -5.76
N ILE A 27 5.35 -4.71 -4.84
CA ILE A 27 6.69 -5.29 -4.84
C ILE A 27 6.58 -6.77 -5.19
N ASP A 28 7.19 -7.20 -6.28
CA ASP A 28 7.45 -8.62 -6.49
C ASP A 28 8.66 -9.03 -5.66
N LEU A 29 8.43 -9.90 -4.67
CA LEU A 29 9.49 -10.32 -3.76
C LEU A 29 10.49 -11.31 -4.39
N SER A 30 10.17 -11.88 -5.56
CA SER A 30 11.00 -12.85 -6.26
C SER A 30 12.11 -12.18 -7.08
N ASP A 31 11.77 -11.14 -7.83
CA ASP A 31 12.70 -10.42 -8.70
C ASP A 31 12.99 -8.98 -8.23
N ARG A 32 12.40 -8.56 -7.10
CA ARG A 32 12.57 -7.23 -6.50
C ARG A 32 12.07 -6.07 -7.36
N THR A 33 11.27 -6.34 -8.38
CA THR A 33 10.67 -5.26 -9.17
C THR A 33 9.54 -4.57 -8.40
N VAL A 34 9.41 -3.27 -8.63
CA VAL A 34 8.41 -2.41 -8.00
C VAL A 34 7.54 -1.76 -9.04
N HIS A 35 6.24 -1.83 -8.88
CA HIS A 35 5.27 -1.04 -9.63
C HIS A 35 4.65 0.02 -8.71
N LEU A 36 4.63 1.29 -9.16
CA LEU A 36 4.10 2.43 -8.41
C LEU A 36 3.09 3.20 -9.26
N GLU A 37 1.94 3.47 -8.69
CA GLU A 37 0.92 4.31 -9.32
C GLU A 37 -0.06 4.89 -8.29
N THR A 38 -0.99 5.72 -8.74
CA THR A 38 -2.14 6.15 -7.96
C THR A 38 -3.40 5.66 -8.65
N LEU A 39 -4.27 4.98 -7.90
CA LEU A 39 -5.47 4.34 -8.42
C LEU A 39 -6.74 4.92 -7.78
N PRO A 40 -7.74 5.32 -8.58
CA PRO A 40 -9.09 5.56 -8.10
C PRO A 40 -9.67 4.32 -7.40
N PHE A 41 -10.56 4.54 -6.43
CA PHE A 41 -11.17 3.44 -5.66
C PHE A 41 -11.76 2.32 -6.54
N MET A 42 -12.48 2.69 -7.60
CA MET A 42 -13.12 1.71 -8.50
C MET A 42 -12.10 0.89 -9.29
N ASP A 43 -10.96 1.49 -9.64
CA ASP A 43 -9.89 0.79 -10.36
C ASP A 43 -9.20 -0.24 -9.44
N ILE A 44 -9.06 0.10 -8.14
CA ILE A 44 -8.57 -0.87 -7.14
C ILE A 44 -9.52 -2.07 -7.05
N LEU A 45 -10.85 -1.85 -7.00
CA LEU A 45 -11.82 -2.95 -6.95
C LEU A 45 -11.78 -3.81 -8.22
N ALA A 46 -11.64 -3.19 -9.39
CA ALA A 46 -11.49 -3.90 -10.66
C ALA A 46 -10.24 -4.79 -10.66
N LEU A 47 -9.10 -4.23 -10.21
CA LEU A 47 -7.82 -4.93 -10.11
C LEU A 47 -7.88 -6.12 -9.13
N LEU A 48 -8.50 -5.95 -7.96
CA LEU A 48 -8.71 -7.04 -7.01
C LEU A 48 -9.54 -8.18 -7.60
N THR A 49 -10.57 -7.83 -8.37
CA THR A 49 -11.43 -8.81 -9.06
C THR A 49 -10.66 -9.57 -10.14
N GLU A 50 -9.81 -8.88 -10.92
CA GLU A 50 -8.96 -9.46 -11.95
C GLU A 50 -7.95 -10.42 -11.32
N TRP A 51 -7.21 -9.98 -10.31
CA TRP A 51 -6.23 -10.80 -9.61
C TRP A 51 -6.85 -12.02 -8.93
N ARG A 52 -8.07 -11.90 -8.40
CA ARG A 52 -8.79 -13.07 -7.85
C ARG A 52 -9.08 -14.08 -8.94
N ARG A 53 -9.51 -13.63 -10.12
CA ARG A 53 -9.76 -14.51 -11.26
C ARG A 53 -8.49 -15.20 -11.72
N GLU A 54 -7.37 -14.48 -11.81
CA GLU A 54 -6.06 -15.06 -12.14
C GLU A 54 -5.66 -16.16 -11.16
N VAL A 55 -5.84 -15.93 -9.85
CA VAL A 55 -5.56 -16.95 -8.82
C VAL A 55 -6.45 -18.18 -9.00
N ASP A 56 -7.73 -17.98 -9.32
CA ASP A 56 -8.67 -19.11 -9.51
C ASP A 56 -8.38 -19.90 -10.78
N ASP A 57 -7.99 -19.23 -11.87
CA ASP A 57 -7.70 -19.84 -13.16
C ASP A 57 -6.35 -20.60 -13.18
N HIS A 58 -5.37 -20.14 -12.37
CA HIS A 58 -4.02 -20.71 -12.33
C HIS A 58 -3.76 -21.63 -11.12
N TYR A 59 -4.79 -22.21 -10.55
CA TYR A 59 -4.74 -23.04 -9.34
C TYR A 59 -3.74 -24.23 -9.39
N LEU A 60 -3.15 -24.54 -10.52
CA LEU A 60 -2.30 -25.71 -10.71
C LEU A 60 -0.84 -25.43 -11.14
N ASP A 61 -0.45 -24.27 -11.64
CA ASP A 61 0.87 -24.18 -12.27
C ASP A 61 1.85 -23.10 -11.78
N GLU A 62 1.44 -21.94 -11.33
CA GLU A 62 2.32 -20.90 -10.72
C GLU A 62 1.47 -19.88 -9.97
N ALA A 63 0.94 -20.26 -8.83
CA ALA A 63 0.08 -19.37 -8.07
C ALA A 63 0.85 -18.15 -7.54
N TYR A 64 0.45 -16.95 -7.95
CA TYR A 64 0.84 -15.74 -7.26
C TYR A 64 0.26 -15.73 -5.84
N SER A 65 1.11 -15.41 -4.87
CA SER A 65 0.67 -15.12 -3.51
C SER A 65 0.60 -13.60 -3.35
N TYR A 66 -0.60 -13.05 -3.16
CA TYR A 66 -0.79 -11.63 -2.93
C TYR A 66 -0.87 -11.35 -1.44
N ARG A 67 -0.20 -10.28 -0.99
CA ARG A 67 -0.24 -9.80 0.40
C ARG A 67 -0.48 -8.30 0.38
N PHE A 68 -1.46 -7.82 1.16
CA PHE A 68 -1.85 -6.42 1.17
C PHE A 68 -1.56 -5.76 2.51
N VAL A 69 -1.09 -4.53 2.46
CA VAL A 69 -0.89 -3.63 3.59
C VAL A 69 -1.64 -2.34 3.31
N VAL A 70 -2.67 -2.03 4.08
CA VAL A 70 -3.48 -0.81 3.93
C VAL A 70 -3.22 0.10 5.12
N GLU A 71 -2.97 1.40 4.89
CA GLU A 71 -2.84 2.35 5.99
C GLU A 71 -4.14 2.43 6.79
N ASP A 72 -4.04 2.16 8.11
CA ASP A 72 -5.17 2.09 9.03
C ASP A 72 -5.46 3.45 9.66
N ILE A 73 -6.15 4.32 8.93
CA ILE A 73 -6.57 5.62 9.44
C ILE A 73 -7.90 5.51 10.21
N TRP A 74 -8.70 4.47 9.98
CA TRP A 74 -10.05 4.32 10.55
C TRP A 74 -10.08 3.80 12.00
N ARG A 75 -8.98 3.19 12.48
CA ARG A 75 -8.84 2.75 13.89
C ARG A 75 -8.12 3.76 14.77
N VAL A 76 -7.58 4.84 14.17
CA VAL A 76 -6.81 5.84 14.90
C VAL A 76 -7.74 6.86 15.54
N ALA A 77 -7.78 6.89 16.88
CA ALA A 77 -8.64 7.79 17.64
C ALA A 77 -8.22 9.26 17.61
N HIS A 78 -7.03 9.57 17.12
CA HIS A 78 -6.47 10.92 17.15
C HIS A 78 -6.34 11.53 15.75
N ASN A 79 -6.75 12.79 15.63
CA ASN A 79 -6.51 13.58 14.43
C ASN A 79 -5.10 14.19 14.48
N TRP A 80 -4.12 13.50 13.93
CA TRP A 80 -2.70 13.89 13.89
C TRP A 80 -2.44 15.18 13.10
N HIS A 81 -3.39 15.61 12.29
CA HIS A 81 -3.26 16.77 11.41
C HIS A 81 -3.79 18.06 12.05
N VAL A 82 -4.39 17.96 13.25
CA VAL A 82 -4.86 19.13 13.98
C VAL A 82 -3.73 19.76 14.77
N SER A 83 -3.48 21.04 14.49
CA SER A 83 -2.53 21.86 15.21
C SER A 83 -3.26 22.72 16.26
N PRO A 84 -2.63 23.05 17.41
CA PRO A 84 -3.16 24.06 18.33
C PRO A 84 -3.41 25.43 17.70
N ARG A 85 -2.81 25.72 16.54
CA ARG A 85 -3.00 26.96 15.77
C ARG A 85 -4.16 26.90 14.80
N ASP A 86 -4.79 25.75 14.61
CA ASP A 86 -5.91 25.59 13.69
C ASP A 86 -7.17 26.26 14.27
N ASN A 87 -7.88 27.03 13.46
CA ASN A 87 -9.20 27.54 13.81
C ASN A 87 -10.28 26.46 13.60
N ARG A 88 -11.49 26.71 14.13
CA ARG A 88 -12.61 25.74 14.07
C ARG A 88 -12.94 25.28 12.65
N LEU A 89 -12.88 26.20 11.66
CA LEU A 89 -13.17 25.88 10.26
C LEU A 89 -12.11 24.97 9.67
N THR A 90 -10.83 25.22 9.98
CA THR A 90 -9.71 24.38 9.54
C THR A 90 -9.80 22.99 10.16
N ILE A 91 -10.10 22.89 11.47
CA ILE A 91 -10.30 21.61 12.15
C ILE A 91 -11.44 20.83 11.50
N SER A 92 -12.58 21.48 11.24
CA SER A 92 -13.73 20.82 10.59
C SER A 92 -13.40 20.30 9.20
N LYS A 93 -12.69 21.10 8.37
CA LYS A 93 -12.26 20.67 7.02
C LYS A 93 -11.29 19.49 7.08
N LYS A 94 -10.30 19.54 7.98
CA LYS A 94 -9.36 18.44 8.19
C LYS A 94 -10.08 17.16 8.66
N GLY A 95 -10.98 17.28 9.64
CA GLY A 95 -11.77 16.14 10.11
C GLY A 95 -12.65 15.51 9.02
N TYR A 96 -13.32 16.35 8.21
CA TYR A 96 -14.10 15.88 7.07
C TYR A 96 -13.24 15.12 6.05
N HIS A 97 -12.06 15.65 5.71
CA HIS A 97 -11.15 15.01 4.76
C HIS A 97 -10.64 13.67 5.28
N ILE A 98 -10.16 13.65 6.53
CA ILE A 98 -9.68 12.42 7.19
C ILE A 98 -10.78 11.37 7.27
N GLY A 99 -12.01 11.77 7.63
CA GLY A 99 -13.13 10.82 7.68
C GLY A 99 -13.42 10.17 6.33
N ARG A 100 -13.30 10.94 5.24
CA ARG A 100 -13.46 10.40 3.88
C ARG A 100 -12.32 9.44 3.50
N CYS A 101 -11.06 9.79 3.76
CA CYS A 101 -9.93 8.89 3.51
C CYS A 101 -10.03 7.63 4.37
N SER A 102 -10.44 7.77 5.64
CA SER A 102 -10.70 6.63 6.54
C SER A 102 -11.74 5.67 5.96
N MET A 103 -12.83 6.18 5.44
CA MET A 103 -13.87 5.35 4.82
C MET A 103 -13.34 4.63 3.58
N VAL A 104 -12.59 5.32 2.70
CA VAL A 104 -11.98 4.70 1.52
C VAL A 104 -11.02 3.58 1.94
N GLY A 105 -10.15 3.83 2.94
CA GLY A 105 -9.23 2.83 3.46
C GLY A 105 -9.92 1.60 4.02
N GLN A 106 -10.97 1.80 4.83
CA GLN A 106 -11.76 0.71 5.38
C GLN A 106 -12.43 -0.12 4.27
N LEU A 107 -13.05 0.54 3.29
CA LEU A 107 -13.71 -0.15 2.18
C LEU A 107 -12.72 -0.95 1.32
N ILE A 108 -11.52 -0.41 1.05
CA ILE A 108 -10.46 -1.13 0.36
C ILE A 108 -10.05 -2.37 1.18
N TYR A 109 -9.80 -2.19 2.48
CA TYR A 109 -9.43 -3.29 3.37
C TYR A 109 -10.48 -4.39 3.39
N GLU A 110 -11.76 -4.05 3.49
CA GLU A 110 -12.87 -5.00 3.46
C GLU A 110 -12.99 -5.70 2.09
N ALA A 111 -12.83 -4.96 0.99
CA ALA A 111 -12.85 -5.51 -0.36
C ALA A 111 -11.73 -6.56 -0.57
N ILE A 112 -10.49 -6.27 -0.13
CA ILE A 112 -9.39 -7.22 -0.18
C ILE A 112 -9.76 -8.52 0.55
N GLY A 113 -10.40 -8.42 1.72
CA GLY A 113 -10.87 -9.58 2.47
C GLY A 113 -12.01 -10.33 1.81
N ALA A 114 -12.92 -9.63 1.15
CA ALA A 114 -14.02 -10.24 0.39
C ALA A 114 -13.49 -11.07 -0.80
N HIS A 115 -12.31 -10.73 -1.33
CA HIS A 115 -11.60 -11.51 -2.33
C HIS A 115 -10.66 -12.58 -1.74
N PHE A 116 -10.71 -12.82 -0.42
CA PHE A 116 -9.89 -13.80 0.30
C PHE A 116 -8.38 -13.58 0.20
N PHE A 117 -7.92 -12.35 -0.01
CA PHE A 117 -6.51 -12.03 0.03
C PHE A 117 -6.03 -11.75 1.46
N PRO A 118 -4.81 -12.22 1.84
CA PRO A 118 -4.14 -11.86 3.08
C PRO A 118 -3.90 -10.35 3.17
N ARG A 119 -4.27 -9.73 4.30
CA ARG A 119 -4.16 -8.29 4.49
C ARG A 119 -3.75 -7.90 5.90
N ILE A 120 -3.08 -6.76 6.01
CA ILE A 120 -2.75 -6.08 7.27
C ILE A 120 -3.31 -4.66 7.23
N ALA A 121 -3.92 -4.24 8.34
CA ALA A 121 -4.20 -2.83 8.61
C ALA A 121 -2.99 -2.25 9.37
N GLN A 122 -2.20 -1.42 8.70
CA GLN A 122 -0.98 -0.82 9.22
C GLN A 122 -1.27 0.58 9.76
N PRO A 123 -1.08 0.86 11.06
CA PRO A 123 -1.18 2.22 11.58
C PRO A 123 -0.27 3.19 10.81
N PRO A 124 -0.65 4.48 10.69
CA PRO A 124 0.14 5.47 10.00
C PRO A 124 1.60 5.47 10.47
N LEU A 125 2.52 5.45 9.51
CA LEU A 125 3.94 5.44 9.80
C LEU A 125 4.41 6.81 10.33
N ARG A 126 5.41 6.81 11.22
CA ARG A 126 5.98 8.04 11.77
C ARG A 126 6.64 8.86 10.66
N LYS A 127 6.36 10.16 10.66
CA LYS A 127 6.97 11.16 9.78
C LYS A 127 8.35 11.54 10.32
N VAL A 128 9.38 10.82 9.89
CA VAL A 128 10.77 10.98 10.37
C VAL A 128 11.76 11.31 9.25
N TRP A 129 11.24 11.60 8.07
CA TRP A 129 12.03 11.83 6.86
C TRP A 129 12.37 13.31 6.65
N ARG A 130 13.30 13.60 5.74
CA ARG A 130 13.81 14.97 5.47
C ARG A 130 12.90 15.77 4.54
N GLY A 131 11.92 15.15 3.91
CA GLY A 131 10.97 15.85 3.03
C GLY A 131 10.00 16.76 3.79
N THR A 132 9.14 17.44 3.05
CA THR A 132 8.16 18.39 3.60
C THR A 132 7.26 17.70 4.63
N ASP A 133 7.05 18.35 5.77
CA ASP A 133 6.25 17.84 6.90
C ASP A 133 6.73 16.47 7.43
N GLY A 134 8.02 16.17 7.28
CA GLY A 134 8.62 14.90 7.72
C GLY A 134 8.25 13.69 6.86
N LYS A 135 7.65 13.92 5.69
CA LYS A 135 7.37 12.87 4.71
C LYS A 135 8.63 12.49 3.94
N ILE A 136 8.66 11.28 3.39
CA ILE A 136 9.79 10.82 2.58
C ILE A 136 9.88 11.61 1.27
N SER A 137 11.07 12.11 0.96
CA SER A 137 11.39 12.74 -0.32
C SER A 137 11.65 11.68 -1.40
N HIS A 138 11.66 12.10 -2.67
CA HIS A 138 11.99 11.19 -3.77
C HIS A 138 13.42 10.64 -3.65
N SER A 139 14.40 11.47 -3.28
CA SER A 139 15.79 11.02 -3.10
C SER A 139 15.94 9.99 -1.97
N GLU A 140 15.27 10.21 -0.84
CA GLU A 140 15.28 9.25 0.26
C GLU A 140 14.62 7.92 -0.12
N LEU A 141 13.57 7.97 -0.97
CA LEU A 141 12.95 6.77 -1.49
C LEU A 141 13.93 5.97 -2.37
N LEU A 142 14.70 6.63 -3.24
CA LEU A 142 15.72 5.97 -4.05
C LEU A 142 16.79 5.32 -3.18
N GLU A 143 17.32 6.03 -2.16
CA GLU A 143 18.26 5.48 -1.18
C GLU A 143 17.68 4.23 -0.48
N LEU A 144 16.39 4.26 -0.15
CA LEU A 144 15.70 3.16 0.49
C LEU A 144 15.51 1.97 -0.46
N CYS A 145 15.16 2.22 -1.73
CA CYS A 145 15.07 1.18 -2.75
C CYS A 145 16.41 0.49 -2.98
N GLU A 146 17.49 1.25 -3.10
CA GLU A 146 18.85 0.70 -3.22
C GLU A 146 19.21 -0.19 -2.02
N LYS A 147 18.93 0.28 -0.81
CA LYS A 147 19.18 -0.49 0.44
C LYS A 147 18.44 -1.83 0.48
N HIS A 148 17.29 -1.92 -0.15
CA HIS A 148 16.46 -3.13 -0.19
C HIS A 148 16.56 -3.91 -1.52
N ASP A 149 17.53 -3.55 -2.38
CA ASP A 149 17.74 -4.14 -3.71
C ASP A 149 16.47 -4.09 -4.60
N LEU A 150 15.68 -3.01 -4.47
CA LEU A 150 14.44 -2.85 -5.23
C LEU A 150 14.68 -2.17 -6.57
N ILE A 151 14.05 -2.69 -7.61
CA ILE A 151 14.16 -2.21 -8.99
C ILE A 151 12.92 -1.38 -9.33
N LEU A 152 13.10 -0.05 -9.39
CA LEU A 152 12.06 0.88 -9.83
C LEU A 152 12.03 0.98 -11.36
N PRO A 153 10.85 1.16 -12.00
CA PRO A 153 10.76 1.53 -13.42
C PRO A 153 11.50 2.83 -13.70
N ILE A 154 12.07 2.98 -14.90
CA ILE A 154 12.86 4.15 -15.31
C ILE A 154 12.10 5.47 -15.09
N SER A 155 10.79 5.50 -15.36
CA SER A 155 9.95 6.66 -15.11
C SER A 155 9.91 7.04 -13.64
N LYS A 156 9.86 6.05 -12.73
CA LYS A 156 9.79 6.24 -11.28
C LYS A 156 11.15 6.53 -10.65
N GLN A 157 12.25 6.18 -11.30
CA GLN A 157 13.59 6.63 -10.90
C GLN A 157 13.78 8.15 -11.11
N LYS A 158 13.04 8.75 -12.04
CA LYS A 158 13.07 10.20 -12.28
C LYS A 158 12.17 10.98 -11.32
N GLN A 159 10.97 10.47 -11.05
CA GLN A 159 9.97 11.16 -10.24
C GLN A 159 8.93 10.20 -9.69
N THR A 160 8.55 10.42 -8.41
CA THR A 160 7.39 9.80 -7.75
C THR A 160 6.54 10.90 -7.10
N ASN A 161 5.24 10.67 -6.96
CA ASN A 161 4.38 11.52 -6.14
C ASN A 161 4.39 11.06 -4.66
N GLN A 162 3.71 11.80 -3.78
CA GLN A 162 3.76 11.50 -2.34
C GLN A 162 3.00 10.22 -1.99
N GLU A 163 1.83 10.02 -2.58
CA GLU A 163 0.97 8.85 -2.34
C GLU A 163 1.68 7.55 -2.76
N GLU A 164 2.40 7.56 -3.88
CA GLU A 164 3.23 6.42 -4.32
C GLU A 164 4.34 6.11 -3.32
N ARG A 165 4.97 7.16 -2.76
CA ARG A 165 6.05 7.00 -1.77
C ARG A 165 5.52 6.47 -0.44
N ASP A 166 4.40 7.00 0.03
CA ASP A 166 3.77 6.56 1.28
C ASP A 166 3.29 5.10 1.15
N ALA A 167 2.70 4.72 0.00
CA ALA A 167 2.33 3.34 -0.28
C ALA A 167 3.53 2.37 -0.31
N LEU A 168 4.65 2.76 -0.93
CA LEU A 168 5.86 1.93 -0.93
C LEU A 168 6.45 1.77 0.47
N LEU A 169 6.42 2.81 1.31
CA LEU A 169 6.84 2.72 2.70
C LEU A 169 6.01 1.71 3.50
N LEU A 170 4.69 1.67 3.28
CA LEU A 170 3.81 0.69 3.93
C LEU A 170 4.20 -0.74 3.55
N ALA A 171 4.43 -1.00 2.26
CA ALA A 171 4.91 -2.30 1.79
C ALA A 171 6.27 -2.66 2.41
N LEU A 172 7.25 -1.76 2.35
CA LEU A 172 8.59 -1.98 2.89
C LEU A 172 8.60 -2.22 4.39
N HIS A 173 7.79 -1.48 5.15
CA HIS A 173 7.67 -1.68 6.60
C HIS A 173 7.22 -3.11 6.95
N ASN A 174 6.49 -3.75 6.06
CA ASN A 174 5.92 -5.08 6.25
C ASN A 174 6.59 -6.18 5.41
N ILE A 175 7.71 -5.91 4.76
CA ILE A 175 8.35 -6.85 3.81
C ILE A 175 8.73 -8.19 4.48
N SER A 176 9.10 -8.17 5.74
CA SER A 176 9.46 -9.35 6.53
C SER A 176 8.36 -9.82 7.49
N THR A 177 7.19 -9.16 7.48
CA THR A 177 6.11 -9.48 8.41
C THR A 177 5.26 -10.62 7.84
N PRO A 178 5.09 -11.74 8.55
CA PRO A 178 4.18 -12.79 8.12
C PRO A 178 2.74 -12.28 8.18
N ILE A 179 2.06 -12.21 7.04
CA ILE A 179 0.65 -11.82 6.95
C ILE A 179 -0.19 -13.09 7.07
N LYS A 180 -1.02 -13.16 8.11
CA LYS A 180 -1.95 -14.28 8.30
C LYS A 180 -3.11 -14.18 7.34
N LEU A 181 -3.60 -15.34 6.86
CA LEU A 181 -4.75 -15.44 5.94
C LEU A 181 -6.05 -14.94 6.60
N PHE A 182 -6.16 -15.04 7.93
CA PHE A 182 -7.34 -14.63 8.67
C PHE A 182 -6.93 -13.90 9.95
N ASP A 183 -7.47 -12.71 10.16
CA ASP A 183 -7.54 -12.10 11.49
C ASP A 183 -8.58 -12.88 12.29
N GLN A 184 -8.13 -13.61 13.32
CA GLN A 184 -9.02 -14.23 14.31
C GLN A 184 -9.51 -13.17 15.28
#